data_15fe40d9f5850b13de5a7c74cdfdbc27
#
_entry.id   15fe40d9f5850b13de5a7c74cdfdbc27
#
_cell.length_a   1.000
_cell.length_b   1.000
_cell.length_c   1.000
_cell.angle_alpha   90.00
_cell.angle_beta   90.00
_cell.angle_gamma   90.00
#
_symmetry.space_group_name_H-M   'P 1'
#
loop_
_entity.id
_entity.type
_entity.pdbx_description
1 polymer ?
#
loop_
_entity_poly.entity_id
_entity_poly.type
_entity_poly.pdbx_seq_one_letter_code
_entity_poly.pdbx_strand_id
1 'polypeptide(L)'
;LFRSKGTGIPIPTPKKPSGDFLKKLPKIVLIVVIVLVLLAAVASSWYTVNDKEQAVVTTFGKVTDITDAGFHFKLPFGIQKVEKVNVNVYQKIELGYRSVGSADNFDIIESETKMITGDYNIVDVEFFVEYKVSDPEKYLYGSYDPETILRNLLQSQVRNVVGSEAVDAVLTTGKE
;
A
#
# COMPACT_ATOMS: atom_id res chain seq x y z
N LEU A 1 55.88 79.22 -4.40
CA LEU A 1 54.54 78.76 -4.69
C LEU A 1 54.56 77.44 -5.49
N PHE A 2 54.46 76.33 -4.81
CA PHE A 2 54.23 75.01 -5.46
C PHE A 2 52.78 74.60 -5.32
N ARG A 3 52.05 74.55 -6.44
CA ARG A 3 50.65 74.12 -6.51
C ARG A 3 50.64 72.66 -6.88
N SER A 4 50.44 71.79 -5.90
CA SER A 4 50.25 70.37 -6.11
C SER A 4 48.89 70.10 -6.77
N LYS A 5 48.90 69.54 -7.98
CA LYS A 5 47.68 68.99 -8.64
C LYS A 5 47.40 67.58 -8.05
N GLY A 6 46.36 67.48 -7.24
CA GLY A 6 45.83 66.19 -6.80
C GLY A 6 45.14 65.47 -7.93
N THR A 7 45.70 64.35 -8.39
CA THR A 7 45.06 63.38 -9.27
C THR A 7 44.12 62.49 -8.42
N GLY A 8 42.87 62.94 -8.35
CA GLY A 8 41.80 62.13 -7.74
C GLY A 8 41.51 60.91 -8.64
N ILE A 9 41.83 59.71 -8.13
CA ILE A 9 41.39 58.46 -8.74
C ILE A 9 39.90 58.34 -8.52
N PRO A 10 39.06 58.17 -9.58
CA PRO A 10 37.63 58.01 -9.40
C PRO A 10 37.34 56.64 -8.76
N ILE A 11 36.82 56.64 -7.55
CA ILE A 11 36.32 55.45 -6.87
C ILE A 11 35.04 55.01 -7.62
N PRO A 12 35.01 53.74 -8.12
CA PRO A 12 33.78 53.25 -8.79
C PRO A 12 32.66 53.11 -7.76
N THR A 13 31.64 53.98 -7.88
CA THR A 13 30.44 53.86 -7.06
C THR A 13 29.67 52.56 -7.46
N PRO A 14 29.23 51.74 -6.51
CA PRO A 14 28.44 50.57 -6.83
C PRO A 14 27.13 51.01 -7.49
N LYS A 15 26.89 50.50 -8.72
CA LYS A 15 25.64 50.76 -9.45
C LYS A 15 24.50 50.19 -8.58
N LYS A 16 23.60 51.09 -8.11
CA LYS A 16 22.30 50.69 -7.53
C LYS A 16 21.60 49.76 -8.51
N PRO A 17 21.05 48.59 -8.07
CA PRO A 17 20.25 47.76 -8.93
C PRO A 17 19.09 48.59 -9.48
N SER A 18 18.91 48.56 -10.82
CA SER A 18 17.91 49.32 -11.53
C SER A 18 16.53 48.96 -10.98
N GLY A 19 15.69 49.93 -10.65
CA GLY A 19 14.38 49.77 -10.01
C GLY A 19 13.39 48.91 -10.85
N ASP A 20 13.71 48.60 -12.12
CA ASP A 20 12.97 47.69 -12.97
C ASP A 20 13.15 46.23 -12.61
N PHE A 21 14.29 45.87 -12.01
CA PHE A 21 14.55 44.51 -11.55
C PHE A 21 13.66 44.16 -10.34
N LEU A 22 13.52 45.08 -9.40
CA LEU A 22 12.64 44.92 -8.22
C LEU A 22 11.15 44.80 -8.58
N LYS A 23 10.72 45.48 -9.66
CA LYS A 23 9.32 45.36 -10.15
C LYS A 23 9.06 44.06 -10.90
N LYS A 24 10.07 43.42 -11.45
CA LYS A 24 9.97 42.12 -12.15
C LYS A 24 10.18 40.91 -11.22
N LEU A 25 10.77 41.14 -10.03
CA LEU A 25 11.03 40.10 -9.05
C LEU A 25 9.80 39.25 -8.69
N PRO A 26 8.60 39.81 -8.39
CA PRO A 26 7.44 39.01 -8.05
C PRO A 26 6.94 38.15 -9.22
N LYS A 27 7.09 38.62 -10.46
CA LYS A 27 6.73 37.85 -11.66
C LYS A 27 7.71 36.68 -11.90
N ILE A 28 9.00 36.90 -11.69
CA ILE A 28 10.03 35.87 -11.83
C ILE A 28 9.83 34.81 -10.75
N VAL A 29 9.60 35.20 -9.52
CA VAL A 29 9.31 34.28 -8.40
C VAL A 29 8.06 33.46 -8.70
N LEU A 30 6.98 34.07 -9.19
CA LEU A 30 5.76 33.38 -9.59
C LEU A 30 6.02 32.32 -10.68
N ILE A 31 6.79 32.67 -11.71
CA ILE A 31 7.15 31.75 -12.80
C ILE A 31 7.98 30.57 -12.26
N VAL A 32 8.96 30.85 -11.40
CA VAL A 32 9.79 29.80 -10.78
C VAL A 32 8.93 28.86 -9.93
N VAL A 33 8.01 29.38 -9.15
CA VAL A 33 7.08 28.57 -8.34
C VAL A 33 6.20 27.69 -9.24
N ILE A 34 5.64 28.24 -10.32
CA ILE A 34 4.82 27.49 -11.28
C ILE A 34 5.66 26.35 -11.92
N VAL A 35 6.86 26.65 -12.36
CA VAL A 35 7.77 25.63 -12.95
C VAL A 35 8.10 24.54 -11.93
N LEU A 36 8.36 24.91 -10.68
CA LEU A 36 8.66 23.96 -9.59
C LEU A 36 7.45 23.05 -9.29
N VAL A 37 6.25 23.62 -9.26
CA VAL A 37 5.00 22.87 -9.08
C VAL A 37 4.75 21.93 -10.26
N LEU A 38 4.99 22.36 -11.51
CA LEU A 38 4.87 21.51 -12.69
C LEU A 38 5.88 20.35 -12.67
N LEU A 39 7.13 20.62 -12.30
CA LEU A 39 8.14 19.57 -12.16
C LEU A 39 7.77 18.56 -11.06
N ALA A 40 7.29 19.03 -9.91
CA ALA A 40 6.80 18.16 -8.85
C ALA A 40 5.59 17.33 -9.29
N ALA A 41 4.67 17.92 -10.06
CA ALA A 41 3.53 17.23 -10.64
C ALA A 41 3.98 16.07 -11.57
N VAL A 42 4.89 16.35 -12.50
CA VAL A 42 5.43 15.33 -13.41
C VAL A 42 6.15 14.23 -12.63
N ALA A 43 6.97 14.57 -11.63
CA ALA A 43 7.70 13.60 -10.81
C ALA A 43 6.79 12.68 -9.99
N SER A 44 5.58 13.14 -9.60
CA SER A 44 4.62 12.35 -8.83
C SER A 44 3.54 11.67 -9.68
N SER A 45 3.60 11.81 -11.00
CA SER A 45 2.54 11.34 -11.90
C SER A 45 2.71 9.88 -12.36
N TRP A 46 3.77 9.20 -11.98
CA TRP A 46 4.04 7.84 -12.43
C TRP A 46 4.01 6.82 -11.29
N TYR A 47 3.67 5.59 -11.62
CA TYR A 47 3.77 4.45 -10.72
C TYR A 47 4.02 3.17 -11.53
N THR A 48 4.60 2.17 -10.89
CA THR A 48 4.86 0.85 -11.46
C THR A 48 4.07 -0.20 -10.71
N VAL A 49 3.52 -1.16 -11.41
CA VAL A 49 2.80 -2.31 -10.87
C VAL A 49 3.62 -3.57 -11.18
N ASN A 50 3.87 -4.40 -10.17
CA ASN A 50 4.61 -5.65 -10.34
C ASN A 50 3.73 -6.72 -10.98
N ASP A 51 4.35 -7.76 -11.56
CA ASP A 51 3.65 -8.90 -12.21
C ASP A 51 2.73 -9.68 -11.26
N LYS A 52 2.96 -9.57 -9.96
CA LYS A 52 2.16 -10.22 -8.90
C LYS A 52 0.95 -9.41 -8.47
N GLU A 53 0.90 -8.15 -8.86
CA GLU A 53 -0.07 -7.15 -8.37
C GLU A 53 -0.96 -6.65 -9.50
N GLN A 54 -2.14 -6.19 -9.14
CA GLN A 54 -2.94 -5.24 -9.92
C GLN A 54 -3.15 -3.98 -9.10
N ALA A 55 -3.25 -2.84 -9.77
CA ALA A 55 -3.49 -1.59 -9.09
C ALA A 55 -4.89 -1.06 -9.42
N VAL A 56 -5.64 -0.75 -8.35
CA VAL A 56 -6.95 -0.10 -8.44
C VAL A 56 -6.74 1.41 -8.35
N VAL A 57 -7.14 2.10 -9.40
CA VAL A 57 -7.02 3.56 -9.51
C VAL A 57 -8.35 4.20 -9.14
N THR A 58 -8.33 5.03 -8.11
CA THR A 58 -9.51 5.81 -7.71
C THR A 58 -9.32 7.28 -8.03
N THR A 59 -10.35 7.89 -8.58
CA THR A 59 -10.41 9.34 -8.85
C THR A 59 -11.46 9.95 -7.94
N PHE A 60 -11.06 10.84 -7.03
CA PHE A 60 -11.94 11.43 -6.02
C PHE A 60 -12.74 10.39 -5.22
N GLY A 61 -12.12 9.22 -4.92
CA GLY A 61 -12.76 8.15 -4.15
C GLY A 61 -13.64 7.19 -4.94
N LYS A 62 -13.84 7.40 -6.24
CA LYS A 62 -14.54 6.45 -7.12
C LYS A 62 -13.52 5.63 -7.90
N VAL A 63 -13.67 4.31 -7.93
CA VAL A 63 -12.87 3.44 -8.80
C VAL A 63 -13.10 3.80 -10.25
N THR A 64 -12.02 4.09 -10.98
CA THR A 64 -12.06 4.51 -12.38
C THR A 64 -11.38 3.53 -13.31
N ASP A 65 -10.37 2.81 -12.81
CA ASP A 65 -9.61 1.87 -13.63
C ASP A 65 -8.91 0.81 -12.77
N ILE A 66 -8.64 -0.36 -13.37
CA ILE A 66 -7.81 -1.42 -12.80
C ILE A 66 -6.68 -1.66 -13.77
N THR A 67 -5.44 -1.47 -13.32
CA THR A 67 -4.26 -1.57 -14.17
C THR A 67 -3.44 -2.81 -13.84
N ASP A 68 -3.02 -3.51 -14.88
CA ASP A 68 -2.14 -4.67 -14.81
C ASP A 68 -0.68 -4.27 -14.56
N ALA A 69 0.21 -5.28 -14.52
CA ALA A 69 1.64 -5.09 -14.37
C ALA A 69 2.20 -4.17 -15.46
N GLY A 70 3.09 -3.27 -15.06
CA GLY A 70 3.72 -2.34 -15.96
C GLY A 70 3.92 -0.94 -15.40
N PHE A 71 4.22 -0.03 -16.31
CA PHE A 71 4.43 1.38 -16.02
C PHE A 71 3.19 2.19 -16.41
N HIS A 72 2.66 2.93 -15.46
CA HIS A 72 1.42 3.69 -15.63
C HIS A 72 1.56 5.13 -15.14
N PHE A 73 0.66 5.98 -15.63
CA PHE A 73 0.55 7.37 -15.22
C PHE A 73 -0.70 7.58 -14.36
N LYS A 74 -0.57 8.47 -13.39
CA LYS A 74 -1.70 8.93 -12.55
C LYS A 74 -1.72 10.46 -12.50
N LEU A 75 -2.87 11.02 -12.22
CA LEU A 75 -3.01 12.45 -11.98
C LEU A 75 -2.39 12.81 -10.62
N PRO A 76 -1.50 13.83 -10.60
CA PRO A 76 -0.82 14.27 -9.37
C PRO A 76 -1.79 14.98 -8.41
N PHE A 77 -1.25 15.49 -7.28
CA PHE A 77 -1.97 16.28 -6.27
C PHE A 77 -3.09 15.52 -5.53
N GLY A 78 -3.04 14.19 -5.49
CA GLY A 78 -4.03 13.40 -4.76
C GLY A 78 -5.40 13.29 -5.46
N ILE A 79 -5.52 13.73 -6.72
CA ILE A 79 -6.72 13.54 -7.53
C ILE A 79 -6.97 12.06 -7.78
N GLN A 80 -5.90 11.33 -8.14
CA GLN A 80 -5.93 9.88 -8.24
C GLN A 80 -5.12 9.22 -7.14
N LYS A 81 -5.72 8.23 -6.50
CA LYS A 81 -5.10 7.34 -5.54
C LYS A 81 -4.96 5.96 -6.17
N VAL A 82 -3.84 5.31 -5.95
CA VAL A 82 -3.52 3.99 -6.50
C VAL A 82 -3.27 3.05 -5.35
N GLU A 83 -4.04 1.99 -5.27
CA GLU A 83 -3.88 0.91 -4.28
C GLU A 83 -3.56 -0.38 -5.00
N LYS A 84 -2.49 -1.07 -4.56
CA LYS A 84 -2.00 -2.30 -5.18
C LYS A 84 -2.47 -3.50 -4.39
N VAL A 85 -2.94 -4.52 -5.09
CA VAL A 85 -3.40 -5.78 -4.53
C VAL A 85 -2.66 -6.94 -5.19
N ASN A 86 -2.18 -7.88 -4.40
CA ASN A 86 -1.59 -9.11 -4.90
C ASN A 86 -2.70 -10.03 -5.45
N VAL A 87 -2.78 -10.15 -6.77
CA VAL A 87 -3.79 -10.98 -7.46
C VAL A 87 -3.19 -12.25 -8.05
N ASN A 88 -1.89 -12.25 -8.34
CA ASN A 88 -1.19 -13.38 -8.97
C ASN A 88 -0.37 -14.21 -7.98
N VAL A 89 -0.63 -14.08 -6.68
CA VAL A 89 0.04 -14.82 -5.63
C VAL A 89 -1.01 -15.51 -4.75
N TYR A 90 -0.78 -16.76 -4.42
CA TYR A 90 -1.55 -17.43 -3.38
C TYR A 90 -1.17 -16.86 -2.02
N GLN A 91 -2.16 -16.39 -1.31
CA GLN A 91 -2.05 -15.90 0.06
C GLN A 91 -2.49 -17.01 1.00
N LYS A 92 -1.86 -17.11 2.18
CA LYS A 92 -2.07 -18.18 3.14
C LYS A 92 -2.72 -17.62 4.40
N ILE A 93 -3.82 -18.21 4.83
CA ILE A 93 -4.42 -17.99 6.15
C ILE A 93 -4.12 -19.21 7.00
N GLU A 94 -3.39 -19.02 8.08
CA GLU A 94 -3.07 -20.03 9.06
C GLU A 94 -4.08 -19.98 10.20
N LEU A 95 -4.61 -21.11 10.59
CA LEU A 95 -5.59 -21.28 11.67
C LEU A 95 -5.06 -22.28 12.68
N GLY A 96 -5.08 -21.89 13.96
CA GLY A 96 -4.52 -22.67 15.05
C GLY A 96 -3.04 -22.43 15.32
N TYR A 97 -2.31 -21.88 14.37
CA TYR A 97 -0.89 -21.56 14.52
C TYR A 97 -0.53 -20.28 13.76
N ARG A 98 0.67 -19.77 14.05
CA ARG A 98 1.30 -18.67 13.28
C ARG A 98 2.76 -19.03 13.05
N SER A 99 3.20 -18.92 11.79
CA SER A 99 4.60 -19.09 11.43
C SER A 99 5.42 -17.87 11.88
N VAL A 100 6.47 -18.10 12.67
CA VAL A 100 7.32 -17.02 13.20
C VAL A 100 8.74 -17.14 12.63
N GLY A 101 9.07 -16.27 11.70
CA GLY A 101 10.43 -16.01 11.19
C GLY A 101 11.05 -17.10 10.35
N SER A 102 11.21 -18.32 10.83
CA SER A 102 11.81 -19.47 10.11
C SER A 102 10.75 -20.55 9.91
N ALA A 103 10.89 -21.33 8.82
CA ALA A 103 9.93 -22.34 8.40
C ALA A 103 9.58 -23.43 9.45
N ASP A 104 10.39 -23.55 10.48
CA ASP A 104 10.25 -24.60 11.52
C ASP A 104 9.80 -24.05 12.89
N ASN A 105 9.48 -22.77 12.98
CA ASN A 105 9.06 -22.17 14.25
C ASN A 105 7.60 -21.71 14.18
N PHE A 106 6.73 -22.36 14.96
CA PHE A 106 5.30 -22.11 14.98
C PHE A 106 4.84 -21.74 16.39
N ASP A 107 4.08 -20.68 16.52
CA ASP A 107 3.35 -20.34 17.74
C ASP A 107 1.94 -20.92 17.64
N ILE A 108 1.61 -21.87 18.54
CA ILE A 108 0.28 -22.48 18.60
C ILE A 108 -0.68 -21.56 19.36
N ILE A 109 -1.84 -21.32 18.79
CA ILE A 109 -2.89 -20.51 19.38
C ILE A 109 -4.00 -21.44 19.91
N GLU A 110 -3.87 -21.86 21.15
CA GLU A 110 -4.79 -22.85 21.77
C GLU A 110 -6.28 -22.47 21.67
N SER A 111 -6.62 -21.19 21.66
CA SER A 111 -8.00 -20.73 21.50
C SER A 111 -8.58 -20.99 20.11
N GLU A 112 -7.71 -21.15 19.11
CA GLU A 112 -8.09 -21.46 17.74
C GLU A 112 -8.04 -22.97 17.46
N THR A 113 -7.11 -23.73 18.08
CA THR A 113 -6.89 -25.17 17.81
C THR A 113 -7.94 -26.03 18.49
N LYS A 114 -8.28 -25.75 19.76
CA LYS A 114 -9.14 -26.63 20.55
C LYS A 114 -10.60 -26.60 20.08
N MET A 115 -11.07 -27.75 19.67
CA MET A 115 -12.44 -27.97 19.22
C MET A 115 -13.04 -29.21 19.89
N ILE A 116 -14.37 -29.22 20.03
CA ILE A 116 -15.12 -30.33 20.62
C ILE A 116 -15.85 -31.05 19.50
N THR A 117 -15.65 -32.38 19.39
CA THR A 117 -16.32 -33.24 18.43
C THR A 117 -17.75 -33.54 18.85
N GLY A 118 -18.56 -34.09 17.96
CA GLY A 118 -19.95 -34.47 18.21
C GLY A 118 -20.15 -35.51 19.30
N ASP A 119 -19.13 -36.32 19.58
CA ASP A 119 -19.06 -37.32 20.65
C ASP A 119 -18.32 -36.83 21.91
N TYR A 120 -18.22 -35.49 22.07
CA TYR A 120 -17.65 -34.80 23.24
C TYR A 120 -16.16 -35.02 23.50
N ASN A 121 -15.39 -35.40 22.50
CA ASN A 121 -13.94 -35.44 22.63
C ASN A 121 -13.32 -34.08 22.29
N ILE A 122 -12.17 -33.75 22.88
CA ILE A 122 -11.42 -32.55 22.57
C ILE A 122 -10.31 -32.91 21.56
N VAL A 123 -10.25 -32.21 20.45
CA VAL A 123 -9.23 -32.35 19.40
C VAL A 123 -8.53 -31.03 19.17
N ASP A 124 -7.26 -31.09 18.84
CA ASP A 124 -6.50 -29.95 18.37
C ASP A 124 -6.45 -30.01 16.83
N VAL A 125 -6.99 -28.95 16.20
CA VAL A 125 -7.07 -28.85 14.73
C VAL A 125 -6.27 -27.67 14.26
N GLU A 126 -5.26 -27.94 13.45
CA GLU A 126 -4.39 -26.94 12.82
C GLU A 126 -4.47 -27.11 11.31
N PHE A 127 -4.72 -26.02 10.60
CA PHE A 127 -4.78 -26.06 9.15
C PHE A 127 -4.45 -24.69 8.54
N PHE A 128 -4.22 -24.68 7.26
CA PHE A 128 -4.11 -23.46 6.49
C PHE A 128 -4.98 -23.54 5.25
N VAL A 129 -5.37 -22.36 4.77
CA VAL A 129 -6.10 -22.20 3.52
C VAL A 129 -5.33 -21.24 2.62
N GLU A 130 -5.10 -21.66 1.39
CA GLU A 130 -4.56 -20.79 0.37
C GLU A 130 -5.69 -20.20 -0.46
N TYR A 131 -5.64 -18.90 -0.67
CA TYR A 131 -6.62 -18.19 -1.48
C TYR A 131 -5.92 -17.22 -2.45
N LYS A 132 -6.62 -16.87 -3.50
CA LYS A 132 -6.17 -15.90 -4.50
C LYS A 132 -7.24 -14.85 -4.69
N VAL A 133 -6.85 -13.58 -4.76
CA VAL A 133 -7.76 -12.48 -5.05
C VAL A 133 -8.09 -12.50 -6.54
N SER A 134 -9.37 -12.65 -6.88
CA SER A 134 -9.86 -12.64 -8.25
C SER A 134 -10.32 -11.27 -8.72
N ASP A 135 -10.79 -10.43 -7.79
CA ASP A 135 -11.34 -9.10 -8.08
C ASP A 135 -10.77 -8.11 -7.07
N PRO A 136 -9.75 -7.31 -7.46
CA PRO A 136 -9.08 -6.40 -6.55
C PRO A 136 -9.97 -5.23 -6.09
N GLU A 137 -10.96 -4.81 -6.90
CA GLU A 137 -11.89 -3.76 -6.51
C GLU A 137 -12.78 -4.23 -5.36
N LYS A 138 -13.38 -5.42 -5.49
CA LYS A 138 -14.21 -5.99 -4.43
C LYS A 138 -13.41 -6.33 -3.18
N TYR A 139 -12.16 -6.74 -3.34
CA TYR A 139 -11.26 -7.02 -2.22
C TYR A 139 -10.99 -5.76 -1.40
N LEU A 140 -10.70 -4.62 -2.04
CA LEU A 140 -10.38 -3.36 -1.35
C LEU A 140 -11.62 -2.62 -0.81
N TYR A 141 -12.72 -2.65 -1.56
CA TYR A 141 -13.89 -1.77 -1.28
C TYR A 141 -15.18 -2.53 -1.01
N GLY A 142 -15.21 -3.85 -1.21
CA GLY A 142 -16.39 -4.67 -0.96
C GLY A 142 -16.64 -4.96 0.51
N SER A 143 -15.58 -4.97 1.33
CA SER A 143 -15.66 -5.15 2.79
C SER A 143 -14.52 -4.44 3.49
N TYR A 144 -14.69 -4.16 4.79
CA TYR A 144 -13.67 -3.44 5.57
C TYR A 144 -12.37 -4.25 5.72
N ASP A 145 -12.49 -5.56 5.99
CA ASP A 145 -11.35 -6.47 6.17
C ASP A 145 -11.73 -7.86 5.68
N PRO A 146 -11.52 -8.13 4.37
CA PRO A 146 -11.92 -9.40 3.77
C PRO A 146 -11.12 -10.59 4.32
N GLU A 147 -9.88 -10.40 4.74
CA GLU A 147 -9.05 -11.46 5.30
C GLU A 147 -9.56 -11.91 6.66
N THR A 148 -9.87 -10.99 7.57
CA THR A 148 -10.46 -11.31 8.87
C THR A 148 -11.85 -11.93 8.73
N ILE A 149 -12.66 -11.48 7.78
CA ILE A 149 -13.97 -12.09 7.50
C ILE A 149 -13.80 -13.53 7.04
N LEU A 150 -12.89 -13.78 6.08
CA LEU A 150 -12.60 -15.11 5.58
C LEU A 150 -12.06 -16.03 6.70
N ARG A 151 -11.14 -15.55 7.51
CA ARG A 151 -10.60 -16.26 8.68
C ARG A 151 -11.71 -16.69 9.66
N ASN A 152 -12.58 -15.77 10.03
CA ASN A 152 -13.67 -16.04 10.96
C ASN A 152 -14.68 -17.03 10.37
N LEU A 153 -14.99 -16.91 9.08
CA LEU A 153 -15.85 -17.84 8.37
C LEU A 153 -15.25 -19.25 8.33
N LEU A 154 -13.99 -19.38 7.98
CA LEU A 154 -13.28 -20.66 7.97
C LEU A 154 -13.28 -21.30 9.35
N GLN A 155 -12.95 -20.56 10.40
CA GLN A 155 -12.95 -21.04 11.78
C GLN A 155 -14.35 -21.51 12.21
N SER A 156 -15.39 -20.77 11.87
CA SER A 156 -16.76 -21.14 12.16
C SER A 156 -17.18 -22.42 11.44
N GLN A 157 -16.87 -22.53 10.15
CA GLN A 157 -17.22 -23.71 9.35
C GLN A 157 -16.49 -24.97 9.83
N VAL A 158 -15.18 -24.87 10.11
CA VAL A 158 -14.42 -26.01 10.63
C VAL A 158 -14.96 -26.46 11.98
N ARG A 159 -15.27 -25.53 12.90
CA ARG A 159 -15.89 -25.88 14.18
C ARG A 159 -17.26 -26.56 14.02
N ASN A 160 -18.07 -26.13 13.07
CA ASN A 160 -19.34 -26.76 12.76
C ASN A 160 -19.15 -28.19 12.26
N VAL A 161 -18.23 -28.40 11.33
CA VAL A 161 -17.94 -29.74 10.78
C VAL A 161 -17.39 -30.67 11.89
N VAL A 162 -16.37 -30.24 12.60
CA VAL A 162 -15.76 -31.01 13.70
C VAL A 162 -16.80 -31.32 14.79
N GLY A 163 -17.65 -30.34 15.14
CA GLY A 163 -18.70 -30.51 16.16
C GLY A 163 -19.85 -31.41 15.73
N SER A 164 -20.00 -31.67 14.43
CA SER A 164 -21.03 -32.60 13.91
C SER A 164 -20.54 -34.05 13.74
N GLU A 165 -19.24 -34.26 13.74
CA GLU A 165 -18.62 -35.55 13.48
C GLU A 165 -18.07 -36.20 14.77
N ALA A 166 -18.02 -37.55 14.80
CA ALA A 166 -17.32 -38.29 15.85
C ALA A 166 -15.79 -38.17 15.67
N VAL A 167 -15.04 -38.28 16.77
CA VAL A 167 -13.56 -38.16 16.74
C VAL A 167 -12.90 -39.10 15.72
N ASP A 168 -13.38 -40.35 15.62
CA ASP A 168 -12.87 -41.32 14.66
C ASP A 168 -13.05 -40.86 13.19
N ALA A 169 -14.19 -40.24 12.88
CA ALA A 169 -14.45 -39.67 11.56
C ALA A 169 -13.53 -38.50 11.26
N VAL A 170 -13.31 -37.59 12.21
CA VAL A 170 -12.39 -36.47 12.07
C VAL A 170 -10.94 -36.92 11.81
N LEU A 171 -10.49 -37.99 12.51
CA LEU A 171 -9.12 -38.49 12.41
C LEU A 171 -8.87 -39.39 11.17
N THR A 172 -9.88 -40.09 10.67
CA THR A 172 -9.73 -41.13 9.64
C THR A 172 -10.29 -40.75 8.28
N THR A 173 -11.50 -40.20 8.19
CA THR A 173 -12.20 -39.91 6.93
C THR A 173 -11.85 -38.53 6.33
N GLY A 174 -11.23 -37.64 7.07
CA GLY A 174 -10.78 -36.33 6.57
C GLY A 174 -9.54 -36.38 5.65
N LYS A 175 -9.11 -37.54 5.18
CA LYS A 175 -7.93 -37.75 4.32
C LYS A 175 -8.26 -38.06 2.85
N GLU A 176 -9.53 -38.04 2.45
CA GLU A 176 -9.91 -38.23 1.04
C GLU A 176 -10.12 -36.90 0.31
#